data_e6d25852191c06d8926c7425db2475c0
#
_entry.id   e6d25852191c06d8926c7425db2475c0
#
_cell.length_a   1.000
_cell.length_b   1.000
_cell.length_c   1.000
_cell.angle_alpha   90.00
_cell.angle_beta   90.00
_cell.angle_gamma   90.00
#
_symmetry.space_group_name_H-M   'P 1'
#
loop_
_entity.id
_entity.type
_entity.pdbx_description
1 polymer ?
#
loop_
_entity_poly.entity_id
_entity_poly.type
_entity_poly.pdbx_seq_one_letter_code
_entity_poly.pdbx_strand_id
1 'polypeptide(L)'
;MLTYTYVSEGTFALMEKPKPVLQHERDAIVKVTLASICSSDLHIKHGSVPRAVPGITVGHEMVGIVEEVGSAVTNVKPGDRVTVNVETFCGECFFCKKGFVNNCTDQNGGWALGCRIDGGQAEYVRVPFADQGLNKIPDGVTDRQ
;
A
#
# COMPACT_ATOMS: atom_id res chain seq x y z
N MET A 1 3.59 15.47 4.29
CA MET A 1 4.61 14.40 4.18
C MET A 1 5.21 14.39 2.79
N LEU A 2 6.46 13.97 2.69
CA LEU A 2 7.14 13.84 1.41
C LEU A 2 6.71 12.53 0.72
N THR A 3 6.48 12.59 -0.61
CA THR A 3 6.01 11.46 -1.43
C THR A 3 6.70 11.46 -2.78
N TYR A 4 6.90 10.27 -3.36
CA TYR A 4 7.32 10.14 -4.75
C TYR A 4 6.08 9.83 -5.59
N THR A 5 5.72 10.78 -6.47
CA THR A 5 4.38 10.82 -7.10
C THR A 5 4.49 10.66 -8.61
N TYR A 6 3.61 9.85 -9.19
CA TYR A 6 3.39 9.77 -10.63
C TYR A 6 2.59 10.98 -11.11
N VAL A 7 3.24 11.86 -11.87
CA VAL A 7 2.63 13.10 -12.37
C VAL A 7 1.96 12.87 -13.73
N SER A 8 2.69 12.26 -14.64
CA SER A 8 2.25 11.92 -15.99
C SER A 8 3.20 10.87 -16.59
N GLU A 9 2.86 10.33 -17.75
CA GLU A 9 3.76 9.45 -18.48
C GLU A 9 5.16 10.09 -18.62
N GLY A 10 6.18 9.31 -18.29
CA GLY A 10 7.58 9.72 -18.26
C GLY A 10 8.00 10.50 -17.00
N THR A 11 7.07 10.96 -16.15
CA THR A 11 7.38 11.90 -15.09
C THR A 11 6.92 11.42 -13.71
N PHE A 12 7.91 11.23 -12.83
CA PHE A 12 7.73 11.12 -11.38
C PHE A 12 8.35 12.34 -10.70
N ALA A 13 7.77 12.81 -9.61
CA ALA A 13 8.30 13.96 -8.85
C ALA A 13 8.17 13.73 -7.34
N LEU A 14 9.12 14.33 -6.59
CA LEU A 14 8.94 14.50 -5.15
C LEU A 14 7.91 15.60 -4.92
N MET A 15 6.90 15.31 -4.13
CA MET A 15 5.81 16.22 -3.81
C MET A 15 5.48 16.15 -2.32
N GLU A 16 4.95 17.25 -1.80
CA GLU A 16 4.37 17.27 -0.47
C GLU A 16 2.87 16.98 -0.56
N LYS A 17 2.40 16.01 0.24
CA LYS A 17 0.98 15.66 0.40
C LYS A 17 0.60 15.66 1.88
N PRO A 18 -0.68 15.82 2.22
CA PRO A 18 -1.15 15.58 3.58
C PRO A 18 -0.85 14.13 4.00
N LYS A 19 -0.60 13.91 5.28
CA LYS A 19 -0.51 12.56 5.85
C LYS A 19 -1.85 11.85 5.63
N PRO A 20 -1.85 10.56 5.21
CA PRO A 20 -3.08 9.81 5.03
C PRO A 20 -3.81 9.62 6.36
N VAL A 21 -5.13 9.53 6.27
CA VAL A 21 -6.02 9.23 7.40
C VAL A 21 -6.78 7.93 7.12
N LEU A 22 -7.27 7.29 8.18
CA LEU A 22 -8.16 6.14 8.04
C LEU A 22 -9.44 6.58 7.28
N GLN A 23 -9.83 5.79 6.29
CA GLN A 23 -11.04 6.01 5.48
C GLN A 23 -12.11 4.95 5.77
N HIS A 24 -11.69 3.83 6.37
CA HIS A 24 -12.57 2.73 6.72
C HIS A 24 -12.10 2.06 8.02
N GLU A 25 -13.01 1.44 8.75
CA GLU A 25 -12.72 0.72 10.00
C GLU A 25 -11.72 -0.45 9.85
N ARG A 26 -11.50 -0.94 8.61
CA ARG A 26 -10.55 -2.02 8.28
C ARG A 26 -9.20 -1.50 7.77
N ASP A 27 -8.96 -0.20 7.78
CA ASP A 27 -7.71 0.40 7.32
C ASP A 27 -6.65 0.44 8.42
N ALA A 28 -5.39 0.53 8.04
CA ALA A 28 -4.30 0.96 8.91
C ALA A 28 -3.48 2.07 8.26
N ILE A 29 -2.83 2.89 9.08
CA ILE A 29 -1.78 3.82 8.67
C ILE A 29 -0.45 3.23 9.10
N VAL A 30 0.47 3.09 8.15
CA VAL A 30 1.82 2.58 8.39
C VAL A 30 2.82 3.72 8.15
N LYS A 31 3.68 3.97 9.14
CA LYS A 31 4.88 4.79 8.97
C LYS A 31 5.94 3.95 8.26
N VAL A 32 6.28 4.31 7.05
CA VAL A 32 7.24 3.56 6.22
C VAL A 32 8.66 3.75 6.76
N THR A 33 9.37 2.67 6.99
CA THR A 33 10.78 2.67 7.42
C THR A 33 11.74 2.33 6.29
N LEU A 34 11.27 1.52 5.33
CA LEU A 34 12.01 1.16 4.14
C LEU A 34 11.03 0.85 3.01
N ALA A 35 11.33 1.34 1.82
CA ALA A 35 10.60 1.01 0.58
C ALA A 35 11.58 0.62 -0.52
N SER A 36 11.12 -0.18 -1.47
CA SER A 36 11.87 -0.59 -2.65
C SER A 36 11.23 -0.02 -3.92
N ILE A 37 12.06 0.09 -4.97
CA ILE A 37 11.59 0.40 -6.33
C ILE A 37 11.44 -0.93 -7.06
N CYS A 38 10.24 -1.20 -7.55
CA CYS A 38 9.93 -2.36 -8.38
C CYS A 38 9.98 -2.01 -9.87
N SER A 39 10.21 -2.99 -10.71
CA SER A 39 10.08 -2.80 -12.17
C SER A 39 8.68 -2.36 -12.60
N SER A 40 7.65 -2.68 -11.82
CA SER A 40 6.29 -2.20 -12.04
C SER A 40 6.17 -0.67 -11.97
N ASP A 41 6.98 0.00 -11.15
CA ASP A 41 7.04 1.46 -11.10
C ASP A 41 7.56 2.04 -12.42
N LEU A 42 8.52 1.35 -13.08
CA LEU A 42 9.00 1.72 -14.41
C LEU A 42 7.91 1.50 -15.46
N HIS A 43 7.11 0.45 -15.36
CA HIS A 43 5.96 0.24 -16.24
C HIS A 43 4.91 1.34 -16.10
N ILE A 44 4.64 1.81 -14.87
CA ILE A 44 3.80 2.98 -14.64
C ILE A 44 4.41 4.22 -15.29
N LYS A 45 5.71 4.46 -15.06
CA LYS A 45 6.42 5.60 -15.64
C LYS A 45 6.31 5.65 -17.16
N HIS A 46 6.42 4.50 -17.83
CA HIS A 46 6.37 4.39 -19.30
C HIS A 46 4.95 4.30 -19.87
N GLY A 47 3.91 4.53 -19.07
CA GLY A 47 2.51 4.47 -19.52
C GLY A 47 1.98 3.06 -19.84
N SER A 48 2.75 2.01 -19.51
CA SER A 48 2.38 0.61 -19.82
C SER A 48 1.34 0.03 -18.87
N VAL A 49 0.91 0.79 -17.85
CA VAL A 49 -0.11 0.38 -16.86
C VAL A 49 -1.33 1.30 -17.00
N PRO A 50 -2.33 0.96 -17.83
CA PRO A 50 -3.46 1.83 -18.11
C PRO A 50 -4.32 2.19 -16.87
N ARG A 51 -4.20 1.39 -15.80
CA ARG A 51 -4.93 1.61 -14.53
C ARG A 51 -4.25 2.61 -13.60
N ALA A 52 -2.99 2.96 -13.86
CA ALA A 52 -2.27 3.91 -13.02
C ALA A 52 -2.88 5.31 -13.12
N VAL A 53 -3.12 5.92 -11.98
CA VAL A 53 -3.80 7.22 -11.88
C VAL A 53 -2.76 8.32 -11.67
N PRO A 54 -2.67 9.34 -12.54
CA PRO A 54 -1.83 10.51 -12.28
C PRO A 54 -2.15 11.17 -10.93
N GLY A 55 -1.12 11.61 -10.24
CA GLY A 55 -1.24 12.23 -8.92
C GLY A 55 -1.11 11.25 -7.74
N ILE A 56 -1.06 9.91 -7.97
CA ILE A 56 -0.85 8.96 -6.88
C ILE A 56 0.63 8.90 -6.45
N THR A 57 0.84 8.62 -5.18
CA THR A 57 2.15 8.19 -4.67
C THR A 57 2.43 6.78 -5.17
N VAL A 58 3.59 6.54 -5.75
CA VAL A 58 3.97 5.21 -6.25
C VAL A 58 4.54 4.33 -5.13
N GLY A 59 4.88 3.09 -5.48
CA GLY A 59 5.49 2.12 -4.56
C GLY A 59 4.47 1.18 -3.94
N HIS A 60 4.79 -0.11 -3.98
CA HIS A 60 3.97 -1.19 -3.45
C HIS A 60 4.81 -2.26 -2.74
N GLU A 61 6.09 -1.99 -2.52
CA GLU A 61 7.02 -2.82 -1.75
C GLU A 61 7.57 -1.99 -0.60
N MET A 62 7.10 -2.27 0.63
CA MET A 62 7.53 -1.51 1.80
C MET A 62 7.37 -2.32 3.09
N VAL A 63 8.13 -1.90 4.08
CA VAL A 63 8.00 -2.29 5.48
C VAL A 63 7.86 -1.04 6.34
N GLY A 64 7.29 -1.18 7.51
CA GLY A 64 7.11 -0.04 8.39
C GLY A 64 6.56 -0.41 9.76
N ILE A 65 6.17 0.62 10.49
CA ILE A 65 5.59 0.51 11.82
C ILE A 65 4.13 0.97 11.73
N VAL A 66 3.21 0.14 12.22
CA VAL A 66 1.79 0.51 12.34
C VAL A 66 1.67 1.71 13.26
N GLU A 67 1.08 2.80 12.78
CA GLU A 67 0.85 4.01 13.58
C GLU A 67 -0.58 4.10 14.10
N GLU A 68 -1.55 3.74 13.26
CA GLU A 68 -2.97 3.81 13.58
C GLU A 68 -3.71 2.66 12.90
N VAL A 69 -4.77 2.17 13.54
CA VAL A 69 -5.64 1.12 12.99
C VAL A 69 -7.11 1.50 13.13
N GLY A 70 -7.92 1.08 12.19
CA GLY A 70 -9.37 1.19 12.26
C GLY A 70 -9.95 0.20 13.28
N SER A 71 -11.17 0.45 13.71
CA SER A 71 -11.85 -0.27 14.82
C SER A 71 -12.09 -1.75 14.55
N ALA A 72 -12.11 -2.18 13.27
CA ALA A 72 -12.31 -3.57 12.87
C ALA A 72 -11.00 -4.33 12.59
N VAL A 73 -9.84 -3.70 12.76
CA VAL A 73 -8.54 -4.35 12.59
C VAL A 73 -8.20 -5.16 13.84
N THR A 74 -7.83 -6.42 13.65
CA THR A 74 -7.59 -7.37 14.77
C THR A 74 -6.20 -7.99 14.79
N ASN A 75 -5.54 -8.13 13.64
CA ASN A 75 -4.28 -8.86 13.51
C ASN A 75 -3.04 -8.03 13.87
N VAL A 76 -3.14 -6.71 13.79
CA VAL A 76 -2.04 -5.78 14.05
C VAL A 76 -2.50 -4.64 14.96
N LYS A 77 -1.56 -3.99 15.62
CA LYS A 77 -1.80 -2.84 16.51
C LYS A 77 -0.72 -1.78 16.33
N PRO A 78 -0.95 -0.53 16.76
CA PRO A 78 0.09 0.50 16.78
C PRO A 78 1.38 0.02 17.46
N GLY A 79 2.52 0.27 16.82
CA GLY A 79 3.85 -0.17 17.24
C GLY A 79 4.31 -1.49 16.62
N ASP A 80 3.44 -2.30 16.02
CA ASP A 80 3.85 -3.53 15.33
C ASP A 80 4.69 -3.18 14.08
N ARG A 81 5.80 -3.90 13.89
CA ARG A 81 6.58 -3.87 12.65
C ARG A 81 5.94 -4.82 11.62
N VAL A 82 5.72 -4.31 10.41
CA VAL A 82 4.96 -5.05 9.39
C VAL A 82 5.58 -4.94 8.00
N THR A 83 5.37 -6.00 7.20
CA THR A 83 5.45 -5.90 5.74
C THR A 83 4.07 -5.56 5.21
N VAL A 84 4.00 -4.83 4.11
CA VAL A 84 2.76 -4.51 3.42
C VAL A 84 2.63 -5.39 2.19
N ASN A 85 1.51 -6.11 2.08
CA ASN A 85 1.20 -6.90 0.90
C ASN A 85 0.88 -5.96 -0.29
N VAL A 86 1.52 -6.20 -1.43
CA VAL A 86 1.28 -5.45 -2.66
C VAL A 86 -0.18 -5.50 -3.11
N GLU A 87 -0.82 -6.64 -2.93
CA GLU A 87 -2.23 -6.83 -3.25
C GLU A 87 -3.07 -6.80 -1.98
N THR A 88 -3.81 -5.73 -1.80
CA THR A 88 -4.86 -5.63 -0.80
C THR A 88 -6.14 -6.31 -1.32
N PHE A 89 -6.98 -6.87 -0.44
CA PHE A 89 -8.20 -7.52 -0.89
C PHE A 89 -9.28 -7.60 0.20
N CYS A 90 -10.54 -7.52 -0.19
CA CYS A 90 -11.65 -7.44 0.76
C CYS A 90 -11.90 -8.74 1.53
N GLY A 91 -11.51 -9.91 1.00
CA GLY A 91 -11.79 -11.22 1.58
C GLY A 91 -13.22 -11.74 1.36
N GLU A 92 -14.14 -10.95 0.84
CA GLU A 92 -15.58 -11.23 0.83
C GLU A 92 -16.19 -11.43 -0.55
N CYS A 93 -15.61 -10.84 -1.60
CA CYS A 93 -16.13 -10.97 -2.96
C CYS A 93 -15.94 -12.40 -3.51
N PHE A 94 -16.61 -12.68 -4.63
CA PHE A 94 -16.54 -13.98 -5.29
C PHE A 94 -15.10 -14.45 -5.52
N PHE A 95 -14.24 -13.57 -6.06
CA PHE A 95 -12.86 -13.92 -6.38
C PHE A 95 -12.03 -14.19 -5.13
N CYS A 96 -12.16 -13.33 -4.10
CA CYS A 96 -11.46 -13.54 -2.83
C CYS A 96 -11.82 -14.86 -2.18
N LYS A 97 -13.12 -15.20 -2.14
CA LYS A 97 -13.61 -16.49 -1.60
C LYS A 97 -13.12 -17.71 -2.38
N LYS A 98 -12.70 -17.53 -3.62
CA LYS A 98 -12.11 -18.57 -4.48
C LYS A 98 -10.58 -18.58 -4.46
N GLY A 99 -9.93 -17.67 -3.69
CA GLY A 99 -8.48 -17.56 -3.62
C GLY A 99 -7.84 -16.71 -4.73
N PHE A 100 -8.63 -16.12 -5.64
CA PHE A 100 -8.15 -15.24 -6.70
C PHE A 100 -8.14 -13.78 -6.23
N VAL A 101 -7.37 -13.49 -5.19
CA VAL A 101 -7.37 -12.17 -4.51
C VAL A 101 -6.93 -11.02 -5.40
N ASN A 102 -6.06 -11.29 -6.39
CA ASN A 102 -5.65 -10.32 -7.40
C ASN A 102 -6.80 -9.82 -8.28
N ASN A 103 -7.90 -10.58 -8.35
CA ASN A 103 -9.13 -10.21 -9.07
C ASN A 103 -10.21 -9.63 -8.13
N CYS A 104 -9.82 -9.19 -6.94
CA CYS A 104 -10.76 -8.56 -6.01
C CYS A 104 -11.52 -7.42 -6.69
N THR A 105 -12.86 -7.42 -6.53
CA THR A 105 -13.73 -6.44 -7.17
C THR A 105 -13.91 -5.14 -6.39
N ASP A 106 -13.36 -5.07 -5.18
CA ASP A 106 -13.35 -3.82 -4.41
C ASP A 106 -12.41 -2.79 -5.06
N GLN A 107 -12.77 -1.51 -4.98
CA GLN A 107 -11.97 -0.42 -5.55
C GLN A 107 -10.57 -0.31 -4.95
N ASN A 108 -10.38 -0.73 -3.70
CA ASN A 108 -9.09 -0.79 -3.01
C ASN A 108 -8.44 -2.18 -3.09
N GLY A 109 -9.02 -3.11 -3.87
CA GLY A 109 -8.56 -4.49 -3.97
C GLY A 109 -7.71 -4.79 -5.19
N GLY A 110 -7.02 -5.92 -5.17
CA GLY A 110 -6.01 -6.28 -6.16
C GLY A 110 -4.79 -5.37 -6.07
N TRP A 111 -4.07 -5.18 -7.15
CA TRP A 111 -2.97 -4.21 -7.18
C TRP A 111 -3.52 -2.78 -7.18
N ALA A 112 -3.81 -2.24 -6.01
CA ALA A 112 -4.31 -0.88 -5.82
C ALA A 112 -3.21 0.07 -5.32
N LEU A 113 -2.43 -0.34 -4.31
CA LEU A 113 -1.34 0.45 -3.73
C LEU A 113 -0.30 0.83 -4.78
N GLY A 114 0.04 2.10 -4.85
CA GLY A 114 1.03 2.64 -5.79
C GLY A 114 0.60 2.60 -7.26
N CYS A 115 -0.68 2.30 -7.55
CA CYS A 115 -1.24 2.23 -8.90
C CYS A 115 -2.54 3.03 -9.03
N ARG A 116 -3.53 2.75 -8.19
CA ARG A 116 -4.85 3.42 -8.19
C ARG A 116 -5.11 4.22 -6.93
N ILE A 117 -4.44 3.90 -5.86
CA ILE A 117 -4.42 4.61 -4.58
C ILE A 117 -2.97 4.88 -4.19
N ASP A 118 -2.75 5.82 -3.29
CA ASP A 118 -1.41 6.17 -2.82
C ASP A 118 -0.67 4.95 -2.26
N GLY A 119 0.60 4.81 -2.65
CA GLY A 119 1.52 3.74 -2.26
C GLY A 119 2.55 4.17 -1.22
N GLY A 120 3.59 3.36 -1.08
CA GLY A 120 4.55 3.43 0.03
C GLY A 120 5.88 4.10 -0.26
N GLN A 121 6.11 4.68 -1.44
CA GLN A 121 7.26 5.58 -1.63
C GLN A 121 6.94 6.96 -1.03
N ALA A 122 6.70 6.96 0.28
CA ALA A 122 6.30 8.09 1.11
C ALA A 122 6.68 7.85 2.57
N GLU A 123 6.53 8.86 3.42
CA GLU A 123 6.74 8.69 4.87
C GLU A 123 5.63 7.86 5.54
N TYR A 124 4.41 7.89 4.98
CA TYR A 124 3.25 7.16 5.49
C TYR A 124 2.40 6.62 4.34
N VAL A 125 1.78 5.48 4.58
CA VAL A 125 0.83 4.85 3.64
C VAL A 125 -0.42 4.39 4.37
N ARG A 126 -1.59 4.58 3.75
CA ARG A 126 -2.85 3.95 4.17
C ARG A 126 -2.95 2.57 3.52
N VAL A 127 -3.11 1.55 4.33
CA VAL A 127 -3.27 0.17 3.87
C VAL A 127 -4.73 -0.25 4.10
N PRO A 128 -5.53 -0.39 3.05
CA PRO A 128 -6.89 -0.92 3.17
C PRO A 128 -6.88 -2.41 3.50
N PHE A 129 -7.94 -2.90 4.16
CA PHE A 129 -8.05 -4.30 4.58
C PHE A 129 -6.82 -4.79 5.35
N ALA A 130 -6.45 -4.06 6.40
CA ALA A 130 -5.18 -4.22 7.12
C ALA A 130 -4.93 -5.66 7.62
N ASP A 131 -5.97 -6.40 8.01
CA ASP A 131 -5.84 -7.79 8.45
C ASP A 131 -5.39 -8.75 7.33
N GLN A 132 -5.62 -8.40 6.07
CA GLN A 132 -5.13 -9.12 4.89
C GLN A 132 -3.88 -8.47 4.29
N GLY A 133 -3.74 -7.16 4.47
CA GLY A 133 -2.69 -6.34 3.85
C GLY A 133 -1.39 -6.26 4.64
N LEU A 134 -1.40 -6.64 5.92
CA LEU A 134 -0.25 -6.49 6.81
C LEU A 134 0.17 -7.82 7.43
N ASN A 135 1.48 -8.08 7.43
CA ASN A 135 2.08 -9.23 8.11
C ASN A 135 3.14 -8.75 9.09
N LYS A 136 3.07 -9.24 10.34
CA LYS A 136 4.08 -8.89 11.35
C LYS A 136 5.45 -9.44 10.97
N ILE A 137 6.47 -8.61 11.09
CA ILE A 137 7.86 -9.02 10.93
C ILE A 137 8.30 -9.70 12.23
N PRO A 138 8.79 -10.95 12.18
CA PRO A 138 9.27 -11.66 13.37
C PRO A 138 10.42 -10.94 14.06
N ASP A 139 10.56 -11.18 15.37
CA ASP A 139 11.73 -10.72 16.11
C ASP A 139 13.01 -11.33 15.53
N GLY A 140 14.07 -10.50 15.44
CA GLY A 140 15.36 -10.91 14.88
C GLY A 140 15.47 -10.76 13.36
N VAL A 141 14.38 -10.48 12.65
CA VAL A 141 14.41 -10.12 11.22
C VAL A 141 14.49 -8.59 11.09
N THR A 142 15.45 -8.10 10.32
CA THR A 142 15.59 -6.65 10.06
C THR A 142 14.71 -6.21 8.89
N ASP A 143 14.47 -4.89 8.77
CA ASP A 143 13.70 -4.33 7.64
C ASP A 143 14.37 -4.56 6.27
N ARG A 144 15.67 -4.90 6.24
CA ARG A 144 16.42 -5.17 5.01
C ARG A 144 16.43 -6.65 4.58
N GLN A 145 16.03 -7.55 5.44
CA GLN A 145 15.88 -8.99 5.15
C GLN A 145 14.49 -9.28 4.59
#